data_8592cdaf32deabc2794194cc57b99e81
#
_entry.id   8592cdaf32deabc2794194cc57b99e81
#
_cell.length_a   1.000
_cell.length_b   1.000
_cell.length_c   1.000
_cell.angle_alpha   90.00
_cell.angle_beta   90.00
_cell.angle_gamma   90.00
#
_symmetry.space_group_name_H-M   'P 1'
#
loop_
_entity.id
_entity.type
_entity.pdbx_description
1 polymer ?
#
loop_
_entity_poly.entity_id
_entity_poly.type
_entity_poly.pdbx_seq_one_letter_code
_entity_poly.pdbx_strand_id
1 'polypeptide(L)'
;IPGIPEGLSLGLPKRGDAGIVDPMVLVASLLGTTFSVAATFFQGNLVREKGWTIRDYNRGIGDSITGVAILTGVSAIIMITGGTMLRGKKANDISVLATQLGPLLGPATRILFSIGLFAVAMNPFVINAMIGGAILSDGLGKPARLSDPWSRRFTVVVLLIGMGVAMIVLHTPVKKVDAIIFGQALTVIGNPLMAAAILWLANRKDIMGDRRNTLLLNLLGGVGFLVVLLTALRVLYLLILRLT
;
A
#
# COMPACT_ATOMS: atom_id res chain seq x y z
N ILE A 1 9.40 -18.91 -22.37
CA ILE A 1 9.20 -20.37 -22.17
C ILE A 1 8.52 -20.86 -23.43
N PRO A 2 9.11 -21.75 -24.22
CA PRO A 2 8.49 -22.27 -25.45
C PRO A 2 7.25 -23.09 -25.07
N GLY A 3 6.07 -22.73 -25.60
CA GLY A 3 4.84 -23.49 -25.46
C GLY A 3 3.65 -22.80 -24.80
N ILE A 4 3.75 -21.52 -24.40
CA ILE A 4 2.58 -20.78 -23.94
C ILE A 4 1.88 -20.17 -25.16
N PRO A 5 0.59 -20.43 -25.41
CA PRO A 5 -0.17 -19.81 -26.50
C PRO A 5 -0.08 -18.28 -26.37
N GLU A 6 0.14 -17.58 -27.49
CA GLU A 6 0.27 -16.10 -27.52
C GLU A 6 -0.88 -15.34 -26.86
N GLY A 7 -2.05 -15.96 -26.73
CA GLY A 7 -3.20 -15.38 -26.03
C GLY A 7 -3.12 -15.41 -24.50
N LEU A 8 -2.18 -16.17 -23.91
CA LEU A 8 -1.98 -16.29 -22.47
C LEU A 8 -0.66 -15.66 -22.00
N SER A 9 0.08 -14.99 -22.87
CA SER A 9 1.17 -14.13 -22.47
C SER A 9 0.55 -12.99 -21.66
N LEU A 10 0.55 -13.13 -20.33
CA LEU A 10 0.41 -12.02 -19.41
C LEU A 10 1.37 -10.97 -19.97
N GLY A 11 0.87 -9.86 -20.51
CA GLY A 11 1.66 -8.83 -21.21
C GLY A 11 2.74 -8.22 -20.31
N LEU A 12 3.62 -9.07 -19.79
CA LEU A 12 4.79 -8.69 -19.04
C LEU A 12 5.73 -7.98 -20.01
N PRO A 13 6.12 -6.75 -19.76
CA PRO A 13 7.01 -6.01 -20.63
C PRO A 13 8.30 -6.83 -20.86
N LYS A 14 8.69 -7.01 -22.13
CA LYS A 14 9.97 -7.61 -22.46
C LYS A 14 11.08 -6.76 -21.85
N ARG A 15 12.10 -7.43 -21.31
CA ARG A 15 13.30 -6.83 -20.71
C ARG A 15 14.01 -5.92 -21.73
N GLY A 16 13.63 -4.67 -21.81
CA GLY A 16 14.17 -3.71 -22.79
C GLY A 16 13.21 -2.58 -23.15
N ASP A 17 11.90 -2.79 -23.03
CA ASP A 17 10.88 -1.80 -23.42
C ASP A 17 10.24 -1.06 -22.23
N ALA A 18 10.39 -1.58 -21.04
CA ALA A 18 9.91 -0.93 -19.84
C ALA A 18 10.99 0.04 -19.35
N GLY A 19 10.59 1.29 -19.14
CA GLY A 19 11.39 2.22 -18.36
C GLY A 19 11.88 1.58 -17.05
N ILE A 20 12.61 2.29 -16.25
CA ILE A 20 13.39 1.95 -15.04
C ILE A 20 12.79 0.87 -14.09
N VAL A 21 11.54 0.42 -14.29
CA VAL A 21 10.81 -0.46 -13.36
C VAL A 21 10.81 -1.91 -13.85
N ASP A 22 11.56 -2.75 -13.14
CA ASP A 22 11.51 -4.22 -13.25
C ASP A 22 10.07 -4.71 -12.91
N PRO A 23 9.50 -5.67 -13.66
CA PRO A 23 8.17 -6.25 -13.34
C PRO A 23 8.04 -6.73 -11.89
N MET A 24 9.11 -7.22 -11.28
CA MET A 24 9.11 -7.63 -9.87
C MET A 24 8.98 -6.45 -8.91
N VAL A 25 9.49 -5.27 -9.27
CA VAL A 25 9.28 -4.05 -8.48
C VAL A 25 7.82 -3.63 -8.54
N LEU A 26 7.15 -3.82 -9.68
CA LEU A 26 5.71 -3.59 -9.80
C LEU A 26 4.90 -4.52 -8.88
N VAL A 27 5.18 -5.82 -8.91
CA VAL A 27 4.55 -6.80 -8.01
C VAL A 27 4.84 -6.46 -6.55
N ALA A 28 6.07 -6.09 -6.22
CA ALA A 28 6.44 -5.66 -4.88
C ALA A 28 5.68 -4.40 -4.45
N SER A 29 5.50 -3.43 -5.35
CA SER A 29 4.73 -2.23 -5.04
C SER A 29 3.26 -2.54 -4.75
N LEU A 30 2.64 -3.44 -5.51
CA LEU A 30 1.27 -3.91 -5.25
C LEU A 30 1.15 -4.62 -3.91
N LEU A 31 2.10 -5.50 -3.57
CA LEU A 31 2.15 -6.14 -2.26
C LEU A 31 2.40 -5.13 -1.14
N GLY A 32 3.27 -4.15 -1.36
CA GLY A 32 3.56 -3.10 -0.39
C GLY A 32 2.34 -2.24 -0.05
N THR A 33 1.50 -1.95 -1.04
CA THR A 33 0.24 -1.22 -0.81
C THR A 33 -0.82 -2.07 -0.11
N THR A 34 -0.85 -3.37 -0.39
CA THR A 34 -1.84 -4.29 0.18
C THR A 34 -1.51 -4.65 1.63
N PHE A 35 -0.24 -4.91 1.92
CA PHE A 35 0.23 -5.24 3.27
C PHE A 35 0.77 -3.99 3.97
N SER A 36 -0.10 -3.05 4.27
CA SER A 36 0.29 -1.89 5.08
C SER A 36 0.34 -2.26 6.56
N VAL A 37 1.51 -2.67 7.01
CA VAL A 37 1.71 -3.09 8.40
C VAL A 37 1.59 -1.92 9.36
N ALA A 38 2.02 -0.72 8.95
CA ALA A 38 1.79 0.50 9.72
C ALA A 38 0.29 0.70 10.01
N ALA A 39 -0.58 0.48 9.01
CA ALA A 39 -2.02 0.52 9.18
C ALA A 39 -2.53 -0.55 10.17
N THR A 40 -1.92 -1.73 10.21
CA THR A 40 -2.30 -2.79 11.16
C THR A 40 -1.99 -2.38 12.60
N PHE A 41 -0.82 -1.79 12.87
CA PHE A 41 -0.52 -1.24 14.21
C PHE A 41 -1.44 -0.09 14.56
N PHE A 42 -1.72 0.78 13.61
CA PHE A 42 -2.64 1.89 13.81
C PHE A 42 -4.08 1.43 14.09
N GLN A 43 -4.48 0.26 13.59
CA GLN A 43 -5.78 -0.34 13.90
C GLN A 43 -5.99 -0.50 15.42
N GLY A 44 -4.95 -0.84 16.16
CA GLY A 44 -4.99 -0.87 17.62
C GLY A 44 -5.36 0.49 18.23
N ASN A 45 -4.78 1.57 17.71
CA ASN A 45 -5.14 2.93 18.12
C ASN A 45 -6.58 3.29 17.75
N LEU A 46 -7.05 2.90 16.56
CA LEU A 46 -8.44 3.13 16.14
C LEU A 46 -9.46 2.39 17.03
N VAL A 47 -9.18 1.17 17.43
CA VAL A 47 -10.02 0.40 18.36
C VAL A 47 -10.12 1.13 19.71
N ARG A 48 -9.01 1.66 20.21
CA ARG A 48 -8.99 2.47 21.44
C ARG A 48 -9.75 3.79 21.29
N GLU A 49 -9.60 4.47 20.16
CA GLU A 49 -10.32 5.72 19.85
C GLU A 49 -11.84 5.51 19.76
N LYS A 50 -12.27 4.38 19.15
CA LYS A 50 -13.69 3.99 19.08
C LYS A 50 -14.25 3.55 20.44
N GLY A 51 -13.42 3.36 21.46
CA GLY A 51 -13.84 2.84 22.77
C GLY A 51 -14.31 1.38 22.70
N TRP A 52 -13.90 0.63 21.68
CA TRP A 52 -14.31 -0.76 21.53
C TRP A 52 -13.69 -1.64 22.60
N THR A 53 -14.49 -2.58 23.09
CA THR A 53 -14.12 -3.57 24.08
C THR A 53 -14.14 -4.97 23.47
N ILE A 54 -13.80 -5.97 24.27
CA ILE A 54 -13.85 -7.38 23.84
C ILE A 54 -15.25 -7.82 23.39
N ARG A 55 -16.32 -7.13 23.87
CA ARG A 55 -17.70 -7.41 23.46
C ARG A 55 -17.97 -7.01 22.01
N ASP A 56 -17.21 -6.05 21.48
CA ASP A 56 -17.33 -5.56 20.11
C ASP A 56 -16.49 -6.34 19.10
N TYR A 57 -15.81 -7.41 19.56
CA TYR A 57 -14.89 -8.20 18.74
C TYR A 57 -15.54 -8.74 17.45
N ASN A 58 -16.73 -9.33 17.55
CA ASN A 58 -17.43 -9.86 16.36
C ASN A 58 -17.85 -8.75 15.39
N ARG A 59 -18.22 -7.57 15.92
CA ARG A 59 -18.52 -6.38 15.10
C ARG A 59 -17.25 -5.92 14.37
N GLY A 60 -16.10 -5.90 15.05
CA GLY A 60 -14.81 -5.53 14.43
C GLY A 60 -14.38 -6.49 13.32
N ILE A 61 -14.61 -7.80 13.50
CA ILE A 61 -14.35 -8.79 12.43
C ILE A 61 -15.29 -8.55 11.25
N GLY A 62 -16.58 -8.37 11.50
CA GLY A 62 -17.56 -8.11 10.43
C GLY A 62 -17.21 -6.85 9.63
N ASP A 63 -16.84 -5.77 10.31
CA ASP A 63 -16.38 -4.51 9.71
C ASP A 63 -15.14 -4.74 8.81
N SER A 64 -14.16 -5.49 9.31
CA SER A 64 -12.94 -5.82 8.56
C SER A 64 -13.21 -6.69 7.32
N ILE A 65 -14.02 -7.73 7.45
CA ILE A 65 -14.35 -8.62 6.32
C ILE A 65 -15.11 -7.83 5.24
N THR A 66 -16.09 -7.02 5.65
CA THR A 66 -16.86 -6.19 4.70
C THR A 66 -15.95 -5.17 4.01
N GLY A 67 -15.06 -4.51 4.74
CA GLY A 67 -14.09 -3.57 4.17
C GLY A 67 -13.17 -4.25 3.15
N VAL A 68 -12.59 -5.41 3.48
CA VAL A 68 -11.73 -6.18 2.57
C VAL A 68 -12.50 -6.63 1.34
N ALA A 69 -13.73 -7.10 1.48
CA ALA A 69 -14.55 -7.55 0.34
C ALA A 69 -14.84 -6.40 -0.63
N ILE A 70 -15.22 -5.23 -0.12
CA ILE A 70 -15.47 -4.02 -0.93
C ILE A 70 -14.18 -3.59 -1.64
N LEU A 71 -13.06 -3.48 -0.90
CA LEU A 71 -11.78 -3.09 -1.49
C LEU A 71 -11.32 -4.05 -2.58
N THR A 72 -11.45 -5.35 -2.35
CA THR A 72 -11.10 -6.38 -3.34
C THR A 72 -11.97 -6.27 -4.58
N GLY A 73 -13.29 -6.09 -4.42
CA GLY A 73 -14.21 -5.91 -5.53
C GLY A 73 -13.89 -4.68 -6.38
N VAL A 74 -13.70 -3.53 -5.75
CA VAL A 74 -13.34 -2.28 -6.44
C VAL A 74 -11.99 -2.41 -7.13
N SER A 75 -10.98 -2.98 -6.47
CA SER A 75 -9.65 -3.19 -7.05
C SER A 75 -9.71 -4.11 -8.27
N ALA A 76 -10.48 -5.19 -8.21
CA ALA A 76 -10.68 -6.10 -9.33
C ALA A 76 -11.32 -5.40 -10.53
N ILE A 77 -12.34 -4.58 -10.31
CA ILE A 77 -12.98 -3.79 -11.37
C ILE A 77 -11.97 -2.84 -12.02
N ILE A 78 -11.19 -2.10 -11.22
CA ILE A 78 -10.15 -1.19 -11.72
C ILE A 78 -9.10 -1.95 -12.53
N MET A 79 -8.63 -3.09 -12.04
CA MET A 79 -7.63 -3.90 -12.75
C MET A 79 -8.15 -4.44 -14.08
N ILE A 80 -9.38 -4.96 -14.11
CA ILE A 80 -10.02 -5.45 -15.34
C ILE A 80 -10.19 -4.32 -16.34
N THR A 81 -10.74 -3.18 -15.90
CA THR A 81 -10.94 -1.99 -16.75
C THR A 81 -9.60 -1.45 -17.27
N GLY A 82 -8.60 -1.32 -16.42
CA GLY A 82 -7.25 -0.89 -16.82
C GLY A 82 -6.62 -1.87 -17.82
N GLY A 83 -6.71 -3.18 -17.56
CA GLY A 83 -6.18 -4.22 -18.44
C GLY A 83 -6.83 -4.26 -19.82
N THR A 84 -8.11 -3.93 -19.93
CA THR A 84 -8.83 -3.86 -21.21
C THR A 84 -8.59 -2.56 -21.96
N MET A 85 -8.72 -1.42 -21.29
CA MET A 85 -8.65 -0.10 -21.90
C MET A 85 -7.23 0.35 -22.25
N LEU A 86 -6.22 -0.07 -21.47
CA LEU A 86 -4.82 0.34 -21.63
C LEU A 86 -3.97 -0.71 -22.36
N ARG A 87 -4.58 -1.77 -22.87
CA ARG A 87 -3.86 -2.85 -23.56
C ARG A 87 -3.05 -2.29 -24.73
N GLY A 88 -1.72 -2.50 -24.70
CA GLY A 88 -0.80 -2.03 -25.73
C GLY A 88 -0.45 -0.52 -25.67
N LYS A 89 -0.96 0.22 -24.70
CA LYS A 89 -0.62 1.65 -24.52
C LYS A 89 0.35 1.82 -23.36
N LYS A 90 1.39 2.64 -23.56
CA LYS A 90 2.32 3.01 -22.48
C LYS A 90 1.65 4.07 -21.60
N ALA A 91 1.15 3.68 -20.43
CA ALA A 91 0.61 4.61 -19.43
C ALA A 91 1.74 5.30 -18.65
N ASN A 92 2.61 6.03 -19.36
CA ASN A 92 3.76 6.71 -18.77
C ASN A 92 3.38 8.02 -18.06
N ASP A 93 2.17 8.52 -18.28
CA ASP A 93 1.67 9.75 -17.68
C ASP A 93 0.21 9.57 -17.25
N ILE A 94 -0.12 10.15 -16.11
CA ILE A 94 -1.48 10.16 -15.54
C ILE A 94 -2.48 10.83 -16.47
N SER A 95 -2.02 11.82 -17.26
CA SER A 95 -2.84 12.50 -18.27
C SER A 95 -3.35 11.55 -19.37
N VAL A 96 -2.59 10.50 -19.69
CA VAL A 96 -3.01 9.47 -20.65
C VAL A 96 -4.22 8.69 -20.11
N LEU A 97 -4.27 8.44 -18.79
CA LEU A 97 -5.42 7.81 -18.16
C LEU A 97 -6.67 8.68 -18.26
N ALA A 98 -6.52 10.00 -18.11
CA ALA A 98 -7.64 10.94 -18.28
C ALA A 98 -8.23 10.85 -19.69
N THR A 99 -7.39 10.84 -20.73
CA THR A 99 -7.86 10.82 -22.13
C THR A 99 -8.65 9.54 -22.48
N GLN A 100 -8.41 8.42 -21.78
CA GLN A 100 -9.16 7.16 -21.99
C GLN A 100 -10.63 7.26 -21.55
N LEU A 101 -10.95 8.17 -20.65
CA LEU A 101 -12.32 8.43 -20.19
C LEU A 101 -13.07 9.44 -21.08
N GLY A 102 -12.38 10.03 -22.05
CA GLY A 102 -12.94 11.02 -22.99
C GLY A 102 -14.23 10.55 -23.67
N PRO A 103 -14.30 9.33 -24.22
CA PRO A 103 -15.51 8.81 -24.84
C PRO A 103 -16.71 8.69 -23.90
N LEU A 104 -16.47 8.54 -22.58
CA LEU A 104 -17.51 8.37 -21.56
C LEU A 104 -17.97 9.71 -20.96
N LEU A 105 -17.07 10.66 -20.76
CA LEU A 105 -17.30 11.88 -19.98
C LEU A 105 -17.25 13.17 -20.83
N GLY A 106 -16.95 13.05 -22.13
CA GLY A 106 -16.90 14.20 -23.05
C GLY A 106 -15.86 15.26 -22.66
N PRO A 107 -16.10 16.55 -23.00
CA PRO A 107 -15.14 17.65 -22.77
C PRO A 107 -14.77 17.87 -21.30
N ALA A 108 -15.64 17.50 -20.36
CA ALA A 108 -15.41 17.65 -18.93
C ALA A 108 -14.42 16.60 -18.33
N THR A 109 -14.03 15.60 -19.12
CA THR A 109 -13.21 14.46 -18.68
C THR A 109 -11.96 14.88 -17.92
N ARG A 110 -11.21 15.84 -18.46
CA ARG A 110 -9.94 16.27 -17.84
C ARG A 110 -10.17 16.90 -16.47
N ILE A 111 -11.18 17.74 -16.34
CA ILE A 111 -11.49 18.43 -15.08
C ILE A 111 -11.99 17.42 -14.04
N LEU A 112 -12.99 16.61 -14.41
CA LEU A 112 -13.57 15.61 -13.51
C LEU A 112 -12.52 14.59 -13.05
N PHE A 113 -11.68 14.12 -13.97
CA PHE A 113 -10.59 13.19 -13.64
C PHE A 113 -9.58 13.85 -12.70
N SER A 114 -9.19 15.09 -12.94
CA SER A 114 -8.21 15.79 -12.09
C SER A 114 -8.76 16.03 -10.68
N ILE A 115 -10.02 16.43 -10.55
CA ILE A 115 -10.67 16.60 -9.25
C ILE A 115 -10.77 15.26 -8.52
N GLY A 116 -11.21 14.21 -9.22
CA GLY A 116 -11.30 12.86 -8.65
C GLY A 116 -9.95 12.34 -8.20
N LEU A 117 -8.91 12.51 -9.02
CA LEU A 117 -7.54 12.10 -8.69
C LEU A 117 -7.00 12.85 -7.47
N PHE A 118 -7.23 14.17 -7.41
CA PHE A 118 -6.85 14.99 -6.27
C PHE A 118 -7.55 14.52 -4.98
N ALA A 119 -8.86 14.31 -5.02
CA ALA A 119 -9.63 13.86 -3.89
C ALA A 119 -9.16 12.46 -3.39
N VAL A 120 -8.91 11.54 -4.32
CA VAL A 120 -8.40 10.19 -4.01
C VAL A 120 -6.98 10.23 -3.44
N ALA A 121 -6.12 11.12 -3.92
CA ALA A 121 -4.75 11.24 -3.44
C ALA A 121 -4.67 11.92 -2.06
N MET A 122 -5.53 12.89 -1.78
CA MET A 122 -5.54 13.63 -0.51
C MET A 122 -5.85 12.73 0.69
N ASN A 123 -6.78 11.81 0.54
CA ASN A 123 -7.18 10.93 1.64
C ASN A 123 -6.02 10.07 2.18
N PRO A 124 -5.34 9.22 1.39
CA PRO A 124 -4.21 8.43 1.89
C PRO A 124 -3.01 9.31 2.30
N PHE A 125 -2.81 10.47 1.66
CA PHE A 125 -1.74 11.39 2.03
C PHE A 125 -1.89 11.85 3.50
N VAL A 126 -3.06 12.31 3.87
CA VAL A 126 -3.34 12.76 5.24
C VAL A 126 -3.36 11.59 6.22
N ILE A 127 -4.05 10.49 5.87
CA ILE A 127 -4.18 9.33 6.75
C ILE A 127 -2.82 8.69 7.04
N ASN A 128 -1.98 8.47 6.03
CA ASN A 128 -0.65 7.89 6.23
C ASN A 128 0.26 8.80 7.07
N ALA A 129 0.14 10.11 6.91
CA ALA A 129 0.86 11.04 7.76
C ALA A 129 0.38 10.99 9.22
N MET A 130 -0.94 10.86 9.45
CA MET A 130 -1.52 10.68 10.79
C MET A 130 -1.07 9.37 11.42
N ILE A 131 -1.04 8.28 10.66
CA ILE A 131 -0.52 6.99 11.10
C ILE A 131 0.95 7.12 11.51
N GLY A 132 1.78 7.73 10.66
CA GLY A 132 3.19 7.97 10.93
C GLY A 132 3.40 8.84 12.17
N GLY A 133 2.64 9.91 12.31
CA GLY A 133 2.68 10.80 13.47
C GLY A 133 2.30 10.11 14.78
N ALA A 134 1.23 9.30 14.76
CA ALA A 134 0.79 8.53 15.92
C ALA A 134 1.79 7.45 16.34
N ILE A 135 2.31 6.67 15.38
CA ILE A 135 3.31 5.63 15.64
C ILE A 135 4.61 6.24 16.18
N LEU A 136 5.06 7.36 15.61
CA LEU A 136 6.25 8.07 16.09
C LEU A 136 6.04 8.61 17.51
N SER A 137 4.86 9.15 17.82
CA SER A 137 4.51 9.62 19.16
C SER A 137 4.56 8.47 20.17
N ASP A 138 3.94 7.33 19.84
CA ASP A 138 3.92 6.14 20.70
C ASP A 138 5.33 5.56 20.91
N GLY A 139 6.12 5.46 19.83
CA GLY A 139 7.50 4.98 19.88
C GLY A 139 8.44 5.84 20.73
N LEU A 140 8.13 7.14 20.88
CA LEU A 140 8.83 8.07 21.76
C LEU A 140 8.24 8.13 23.19
N GLY A 141 7.30 7.26 23.53
CA GLY A 141 6.63 7.23 24.82
C GLY A 141 5.76 8.45 25.09
N LYS A 142 5.28 9.12 24.04
CA LYS A 142 4.37 10.27 24.15
C LYS A 142 2.92 9.84 23.92
N PRO A 143 1.93 10.64 24.39
CA PRO A 143 0.54 10.39 24.09
C PRO A 143 0.31 10.27 22.58
N ALA A 144 -0.33 9.17 22.12
CA ALA A 144 -0.41 8.78 20.72
C ALA A 144 -1.85 8.82 20.16
N ARG A 145 -2.81 9.39 20.88
CA ARG A 145 -4.15 9.63 20.33
C ARG A 145 -4.05 10.64 19.19
N LEU A 146 -4.89 10.51 18.18
CA LEU A 146 -4.93 11.44 17.04
C LEU A 146 -5.20 12.89 17.46
N SER A 147 -5.93 13.08 18.55
CA SER A 147 -6.20 14.38 19.15
C SER A 147 -5.04 14.99 19.92
N ASP A 148 -4.03 14.20 20.30
CA ASP A 148 -2.93 14.64 21.14
C ASP A 148 -1.98 15.61 20.41
N PRO A 149 -1.44 16.63 21.11
CA PRO A 149 -0.58 17.63 20.50
C PRO A 149 0.69 17.04 19.85
N TRP A 150 1.28 16.00 20.46
CA TRP A 150 2.48 15.35 19.93
C TRP A 150 2.20 14.61 18.64
N SER A 151 1.11 13.83 18.59
CA SER A 151 0.68 13.12 17.38
C SER A 151 0.46 14.10 16.23
N ARG A 152 -0.22 15.22 16.49
CA ARG A 152 -0.45 16.27 15.49
C ARG A 152 0.84 16.93 14.99
N ARG A 153 1.78 17.24 15.90
CA ARG A 153 3.07 17.83 15.52
C ARG A 153 3.86 16.87 14.62
N PHE A 154 3.94 15.61 14.99
CA PHE A 154 4.64 14.61 14.16
C PHE A 154 3.92 14.36 12.84
N THR A 155 2.61 14.40 12.81
CA THR A 155 1.84 14.37 11.54
C THR A 155 2.26 15.50 10.61
N VAL A 156 2.34 16.73 11.12
CA VAL A 156 2.80 17.88 10.33
C VAL A 156 4.24 17.69 9.84
N VAL A 157 5.14 17.19 10.68
CA VAL A 157 6.53 16.89 10.27
C VAL A 157 6.54 15.86 9.13
N VAL A 158 5.77 14.77 9.23
CA VAL A 158 5.69 13.75 8.18
C VAL A 158 5.13 14.34 6.88
N LEU A 159 4.10 15.19 6.97
CA LEU A 159 3.54 15.89 5.80
C LEU A 159 4.57 16.79 5.13
N LEU A 160 5.35 17.55 5.91
CA LEU A 160 6.40 18.43 5.39
C LEU A 160 7.52 17.64 4.73
N ILE A 161 7.94 16.52 5.32
CA ILE A 161 8.93 15.62 4.71
C ILE A 161 8.38 15.06 3.38
N GLY A 162 7.14 14.57 3.37
CA GLY A 162 6.49 14.08 2.15
C GLY A 162 6.39 15.14 1.06
N MET A 163 6.03 16.37 1.43
CA MET A 163 6.01 17.50 0.53
C MET A 163 7.40 17.81 -0.05
N GLY A 164 8.44 17.80 0.80
CA GLY A 164 9.82 18.01 0.36
C GLY A 164 10.26 16.95 -0.65
N VAL A 165 9.97 15.67 -0.40
CA VAL A 165 10.26 14.58 -1.34
C VAL A 165 9.50 14.78 -2.66
N ALA A 166 8.22 15.14 -2.61
CA ALA A 166 7.42 15.41 -3.79
C ALA A 166 8.00 16.58 -4.61
N MET A 167 8.42 17.65 -3.97
CA MET A 167 9.06 18.80 -4.64
C MET A 167 10.35 18.37 -5.34
N ILE A 168 11.19 17.56 -4.71
CA ILE A 168 12.41 17.02 -5.33
C ILE A 168 12.05 16.19 -6.57
N VAL A 169 11.11 15.27 -6.46
CA VAL A 169 10.68 14.41 -7.59
C VAL A 169 10.11 15.23 -8.75
N LEU A 170 9.38 16.30 -8.46
CA LEU A 170 8.82 17.19 -9.50
C LEU A 170 9.88 17.95 -10.30
N HIS A 171 11.04 18.22 -9.68
CA HIS A 171 12.16 18.95 -10.31
C HIS A 171 13.25 18.04 -10.87
N THR A 172 13.08 16.73 -10.76
CA THR A 172 14.01 15.75 -11.33
C THR A 172 13.47 15.15 -12.63
N PRO A 173 14.33 14.65 -13.55
CA PRO A 173 13.90 14.02 -14.80
C PRO A 173 13.23 12.64 -14.60
N VAL A 174 13.03 12.21 -13.37
CA VAL A 174 12.42 10.92 -13.05
C VAL A 174 10.93 10.96 -13.43
N LYS A 175 10.46 9.90 -14.11
CA LYS A 175 9.03 9.75 -14.40
C LYS A 175 8.24 9.63 -13.10
N LYS A 176 7.21 10.44 -12.94
CA LYS A 176 6.41 10.53 -11.70
C LYS A 176 5.80 9.18 -11.31
N VAL A 177 5.34 8.41 -12.30
CA VAL A 177 4.77 7.06 -12.07
C VAL A 177 5.84 6.11 -11.53
N ASP A 178 7.06 6.14 -12.08
CA ASP A 178 8.18 5.31 -11.62
C ASP A 178 8.57 5.65 -10.17
N ALA A 179 8.56 6.95 -9.82
CA ALA A 179 8.83 7.38 -8.45
C ALA A 179 7.75 6.87 -7.45
N ILE A 180 6.48 6.87 -7.84
CA ILE A 180 5.39 6.34 -7.02
C ILE A 180 5.57 4.82 -6.84
N ILE A 181 5.79 4.07 -7.92
CA ILE A 181 5.99 2.63 -7.88
C ILE A 181 7.20 2.28 -7.00
N PHE A 182 8.30 3.01 -7.16
CA PHE A 182 9.50 2.81 -6.35
C PHE A 182 9.25 3.09 -4.86
N GLY A 183 8.59 4.21 -4.55
CA GLY A 183 8.22 4.55 -3.18
C GLY A 183 7.36 3.46 -2.53
N GLN A 184 6.39 2.91 -3.25
CA GLN A 184 5.56 1.80 -2.77
C GLN A 184 6.36 0.51 -2.59
N ALA A 185 7.30 0.21 -3.49
CA ALA A 185 8.16 -0.97 -3.37
C ALA A 185 9.06 -0.89 -2.12
N LEU A 186 9.54 0.30 -1.76
CA LEU A 186 10.35 0.49 -0.55
C LEU A 186 9.59 0.15 0.74
N THR A 187 8.27 0.33 0.77
CA THR A 187 7.46 -0.02 1.94
C THR A 187 7.50 -1.52 2.26
N VAL A 188 7.72 -2.35 1.23
CA VAL A 188 7.82 -3.81 1.39
C VAL A 188 8.99 -4.23 2.27
N ILE A 189 10.07 -3.45 2.33
CA ILE A 189 11.28 -3.80 3.11
C ILE A 189 10.98 -3.86 4.61
N GLY A 190 10.14 -2.97 5.11
CA GLY A 190 9.74 -2.94 6.53
C GLY A 190 8.69 -3.98 6.91
N ASN A 191 7.93 -4.46 5.95
CA ASN A 191 6.77 -5.32 6.21
C ASN A 191 7.10 -6.68 6.87
N PRO A 192 8.21 -7.39 6.53
CA PRO A 192 8.52 -8.67 7.19
C PRO A 192 8.74 -8.53 8.69
N LEU A 193 9.46 -7.49 9.13
CA LEU A 193 9.71 -7.25 10.55
C LEU A 193 8.40 -7.09 11.32
N MET A 194 7.51 -6.34 10.76
CA MET A 194 6.21 -6.05 11.35
C MET A 194 5.29 -7.27 11.32
N ALA A 195 5.27 -8.04 10.21
CA ALA A 195 4.51 -9.28 10.11
C ALA A 195 5.01 -10.32 11.14
N ALA A 196 6.32 -10.43 11.33
CA ALA A 196 6.90 -11.27 12.37
C ALA A 196 6.47 -10.83 13.78
N ALA A 197 6.49 -9.53 14.06
CA ALA A 197 6.05 -8.99 15.34
C ALA A 197 4.57 -9.28 15.61
N ILE A 198 3.69 -9.12 14.61
CA ILE A 198 2.26 -9.43 14.73
C ILE A 198 2.05 -10.92 14.99
N LEU A 199 2.70 -11.80 14.21
CA LEU A 199 2.61 -13.25 14.41
C LEU A 199 3.10 -13.65 15.79
N TRP A 200 4.20 -13.07 16.25
CA TRP A 200 4.73 -13.33 17.59
C TRP A 200 3.75 -12.88 18.67
N LEU A 201 3.23 -11.67 18.60
CA LEU A 201 2.26 -11.12 19.55
C LEU A 201 0.96 -11.94 19.58
N ALA A 202 0.46 -12.36 18.42
CA ALA A 202 -0.78 -13.13 18.27
C ALA A 202 -0.67 -14.55 18.86
N ASN A 203 0.54 -15.07 19.11
CA ASN A 203 0.79 -16.36 19.75
C ASN A 203 1.12 -16.24 21.23
N ARG A 204 1.35 -15.05 21.76
CA ARG A 204 1.67 -14.85 23.18
C ARG A 204 0.44 -15.08 24.07
N LYS A 205 0.54 -16.08 24.97
CA LYS A 205 -0.53 -16.44 25.90
C LYS A 205 -0.80 -15.33 26.93
N ASP A 206 0.24 -14.64 27.36
CA ASP A 206 0.15 -13.56 28.35
C ASP A 206 -0.59 -12.31 27.81
N ILE A 207 -0.62 -12.13 26.47
CA ILE A 207 -1.31 -11.02 25.82
C ILE A 207 -2.68 -11.45 25.30
N MET A 208 -2.75 -12.59 24.59
CA MET A 208 -3.92 -13.05 23.87
C MET A 208 -4.83 -13.98 24.69
N GLY A 209 -4.32 -14.52 25.81
CA GLY A 209 -5.05 -15.49 26.63
C GLY A 209 -5.51 -16.69 25.81
N ASP A 210 -6.80 -17.01 25.89
CA ASP A 210 -7.44 -18.12 25.15
C ASP A 210 -7.71 -17.80 23.67
N ARG A 211 -7.49 -16.56 23.25
CA ARG A 211 -7.72 -16.08 21.87
C ARG A 211 -6.45 -16.07 21.01
N ARG A 212 -5.40 -16.77 21.44
CA ARG A 212 -4.20 -16.95 20.62
C ARG A 212 -4.52 -17.63 19.29
N ASN A 213 -3.67 -17.41 18.32
CA ASN A 213 -3.84 -17.99 17.00
C ASN A 213 -4.00 -19.52 17.06
N THR A 214 -4.94 -20.03 16.28
CA THR A 214 -5.07 -21.46 15.99
C THR A 214 -3.97 -21.89 15.02
N LEU A 215 -3.77 -23.22 14.90
CA LEU A 215 -2.79 -23.78 13.96
C LEU A 215 -3.03 -23.29 12.53
N LEU A 216 -4.30 -23.24 12.09
CA LEU A 216 -4.67 -22.75 10.76
C LEU A 216 -4.30 -21.27 10.56
N LEU A 217 -4.57 -20.43 11.55
CA LEU A 217 -4.21 -18.99 11.48
C LEU A 217 -2.70 -18.81 11.48
N ASN A 218 -1.95 -19.61 12.21
CA ASN A 218 -0.49 -19.59 12.18
C ASN A 218 0.07 -20.07 10.85
N LEU A 219 -0.52 -21.08 10.23
CA LEU A 219 -0.12 -21.55 8.91
C LEU A 219 -0.36 -20.46 7.85
N LEU A 220 -1.57 -19.88 7.82
CA LEU A 220 -1.91 -18.80 6.89
C LEU A 220 -1.03 -17.56 7.12
N GLY A 221 -0.84 -17.16 8.37
CA GLY A 221 0.03 -16.03 8.73
C GLY A 221 1.49 -16.32 8.38
N GLY A 222 1.97 -17.55 8.58
CA GLY A 222 3.31 -17.98 8.18
C GLY A 222 3.53 -17.93 6.67
N VAL A 223 2.55 -18.40 5.88
CA VAL A 223 2.59 -18.28 4.41
C VAL A 223 2.62 -16.81 4.00
N GLY A 224 1.75 -15.96 4.56
CA GLY A 224 1.76 -14.52 4.31
C GLY A 224 3.10 -13.87 4.66
N PHE A 225 3.68 -14.22 5.80
CA PHE A 225 5.00 -13.75 6.22
C PHE A 225 6.10 -14.15 5.22
N LEU A 226 6.11 -15.40 4.76
CA LEU A 226 7.08 -15.89 3.79
C LEU A 226 6.98 -15.14 2.45
N VAL A 227 5.76 -14.90 1.96
CA VAL A 227 5.54 -14.13 0.72
C VAL A 227 6.10 -12.72 0.86
N VAL A 228 5.79 -12.03 1.96
CA VAL A 228 6.27 -10.67 2.21
C VAL A 228 7.79 -10.64 2.39
N LEU A 229 8.36 -11.63 3.09
CA LEU A 229 9.80 -11.75 3.29
C LEU A 229 10.55 -11.98 1.98
N LEU A 230 10.10 -12.92 1.16
CA LEU A 230 10.72 -13.20 -0.14
C LEU A 230 10.65 -11.99 -1.08
N THR A 231 9.52 -11.29 -1.07
CA THR A 231 9.35 -10.07 -1.86
C THR A 231 10.29 -8.95 -1.38
N ALA A 232 10.43 -8.77 -0.06
CA ALA A 232 11.34 -7.78 0.52
C ALA A 232 12.81 -8.08 0.19
N LEU A 233 13.23 -9.34 0.33
CA LEU A 233 14.57 -9.78 -0.03
C LEU A 233 14.86 -9.55 -1.53
N ARG A 234 13.89 -9.79 -2.38
CA ARG A 234 14.03 -9.55 -3.83
C ARG A 234 14.18 -8.06 -4.13
N VAL A 235 13.38 -7.20 -3.51
CA VAL A 235 13.49 -5.73 -3.67
C VAL A 235 14.85 -5.25 -3.19
N LEU A 236 15.29 -5.71 -2.02
CA LEU A 236 16.60 -5.35 -1.46
C LEU A 236 17.74 -5.78 -2.38
N TYR A 237 17.70 -7.01 -2.91
CA TYR A 237 18.67 -7.51 -3.88
C TYR A 237 18.75 -6.64 -5.14
N LEU A 238 17.58 -6.24 -5.70
CA LEU A 238 17.52 -5.37 -6.87
C LEU A 238 18.05 -3.96 -6.58
N LEU A 239 17.84 -3.44 -5.37
CA LEU A 239 18.39 -2.16 -4.96
C LEU A 239 19.91 -2.21 -4.85
N ILE A 240 20.46 -3.26 -4.24
CA ILE A 240 21.91 -3.44 -4.12
C ILE A 240 22.55 -3.52 -5.50
N LEU A 241 21.99 -4.32 -6.43
CA LEU A 241 22.51 -4.42 -7.82
C LEU A 241 22.47 -3.10 -8.60
N ARG A 242 21.66 -2.13 -8.18
CA ARG A 242 21.61 -0.80 -8.83
C ARG A 242 22.63 0.17 -8.25
N LEU A 243 23.13 -0.10 -7.06
CA LEU A 243 24.09 0.75 -6.36
C LEU A 243 25.55 0.31 -6.62
N THR A 244 25.73 -0.92 -7.10
CA THR A 244 27.00 -1.48 -7.57
C THR A 244 27.12 -1.40 -9.08
#